data_19f233ba786a984bc5166264ed15fb8c
#
_entry.id   19f233ba786a984bc5166264ed15fb8c
#
_cell.length_a   1.000
_cell.length_b   1.000
_cell.length_c   1.000
_cell.angle_alpha   90.00
_cell.angle_beta   90.00
_cell.angle_gamma   90.00
#
_symmetry.space_group_name_H-M   'P 1'
#
loop_
_entity.id
_entity.type
_entity.pdbx_description
1 polymer ?
#
loop_
_entity_poly.entity_id
_entity_poly.type
_entity_poly.pdbx_seq_one_letter_code
_entity_poly.pdbx_strand_id
1 'polypeptide(L)'
;MRLRLMGPGLGLMFFLSACSLPVDSGKPATQYQQNPHPKQRYDITMTIANAPGPFASMEGLVQYDVSNSLCLPPPDSNPGGYSAHMTRHIPFVLTRVSETHYTGTVFADLMLDEDYHGRGVCHWKLIQARVHMKATGADGETLFIPSLPVEDLFAGKAITTYFWKGYYPRTDVENFPEFGDRNLDNVPANKKGDFFTITLTPKEVQP
;
A
#
# COMPACT_ATOMS: atom_id res chain seq x y z
N MET A 1 86.82 -18.75 15.15
CA MET A 1 86.97 -19.33 13.81
C MET A 1 85.80 -20.33 13.64
N ARG A 2 84.63 -19.91 13.12
CA ARG A 2 83.55 -20.80 12.65
C ARG A 2 82.70 -20.07 11.66
N LEU A 3 82.76 -20.55 10.45
CA LEU A 3 82.08 -20.12 9.26
C LEU A 3 80.60 -20.49 9.33
N ARG A 4 79.63 -19.57 9.03
CA ARG A 4 78.24 -19.92 8.85
C ARG A 4 77.83 -19.57 7.41
N LEU A 5 77.39 -20.58 6.70
CA LEU A 5 76.82 -20.48 5.37
C LEU A 5 75.45 -19.84 5.45
N MET A 6 75.26 -18.90 4.58
CA MET A 6 73.91 -18.34 4.21
C MET A 6 73.31 -19.20 3.12
N GLY A 7 72.11 -19.76 3.35
CA GLY A 7 71.28 -20.40 2.33
C GLY A 7 70.23 -19.42 1.82
N PRO A 8 69.92 -19.41 0.52
CA PRO A 8 68.89 -18.55 -0.03
C PRO A 8 67.48 -19.15 0.16
N GLY A 9 66.63 -18.42 0.87
CA GLY A 9 65.22 -18.76 0.99
C GLY A 9 64.47 -18.39 -0.28
N LEU A 10 63.90 -19.42 -0.93
CA LEU A 10 63.05 -19.30 -2.09
C LEU A 10 61.64 -18.86 -1.66
N GLY A 11 61.29 -17.59 -1.81
CA GLY A 11 59.96 -17.05 -1.51
C GLY A 11 58.94 -17.44 -2.58
N LEU A 12 58.03 -18.31 -2.19
CA LEU A 12 56.87 -18.71 -3.04
C LEU A 12 55.81 -17.62 -2.99
N MET A 13 55.70 -16.77 -4.02
CA MET A 13 54.63 -15.82 -4.17
C MET A 13 53.35 -16.53 -4.60
N PHE A 14 52.38 -16.64 -3.67
CA PHE A 14 51.00 -16.99 -4.02
C PHE A 14 50.25 -15.78 -4.63
N PHE A 15 50.00 -15.83 -5.95
CA PHE A 15 49.06 -14.91 -6.60
C PHE A 15 47.63 -15.33 -6.25
N LEU A 16 47.01 -14.61 -5.35
CA LEU A 16 45.58 -14.69 -5.12
C LEU A 16 44.86 -14.01 -6.30
N SER A 17 44.40 -14.81 -7.27
CA SER A 17 43.46 -14.34 -8.30
C SER A 17 42.15 -14.07 -7.62
N ALA A 18 41.84 -12.79 -7.35
CA ALA A 18 40.51 -12.35 -6.96
C ALA A 18 39.61 -12.47 -8.18
N CYS A 19 38.76 -13.52 -8.23
CA CYS A 19 37.61 -13.56 -9.12
C CYS A 19 36.62 -12.49 -8.64
N SER A 20 36.63 -11.30 -9.25
CA SER A 20 35.55 -10.33 -9.15
C SER A 20 34.36 -10.89 -9.94
N LEU A 21 33.34 -11.34 -9.22
CA LEU A 21 32.03 -11.63 -9.82
C LEU A 21 31.49 -10.32 -10.43
N PRO A 22 30.91 -10.36 -11.64
CA PRO A 22 30.26 -9.20 -12.19
C PRO A 22 29.13 -8.81 -11.23
N VAL A 23 29.19 -7.59 -10.68
CA VAL A 23 28.04 -6.97 -10.00
C VAL A 23 27.06 -6.71 -11.10
N ASP A 24 25.94 -7.44 -11.09
CA ASP A 24 24.80 -7.15 -11.95
C ASP A 24 24.33 -5.71 -11.63
N SER A 25 24.67 -4.79 -12.50
CA SER A 25 24.22 -3.40 -12.46
C SER A 25 22.76 -3.37 -12.88
N GLY A 26 21.88 -3.92 -12.03
CA GLY A 26 20.44 -3.83 -12.20
C GLY A 26 20.06 -2.38 -12.51
N LYS A 27 19.34 -2.18 -13.62
CA LYS A 27 18.81 -0.85 -13.99
C LYS A 27 18.13 -0.24 -12.77
N PRO A 28 18.47 1.01 -12.36
CA PRO A 28 17.84 1.63 -11.21
C PRO A 28 16.31 1.55 -11.32
N ALA A 29 15.65 1.15 -10.24
CA ALA A 29 14.19 1.11 -10.23
C ALA A 29 13.64 2.52 -10.55
N THR A 30 12.70 2.60 -11.48
CA THR A 30 12.07 3.86 -11.84
C THR A 30 11.40 4.48 -10.62
N GLN A 31 11.79 5.71 -10.29
CA GLN A 31 11.18 6.47 -9.20
C GLN A 31 10.03 7.30 -9.76
N TYR A 32 8.81 6.97 -9.34
CA TYR A 32 7.62 7.76 -9.65
C TYR A 32 7.51 8.92 -8.66
N GLN A 33 7.27 10.11 -9.16
CA GLN A 33 7.32 11.36 -8.41
C GLN A 33 5.95 11.70 -7.82
N GLN A 34 5.94 12.27 -6.61
CA GLN A 34 4.75 12.88 -6.05
C GLN A 34 4.73 14.38 -6.37
N ASN A 35 3.52 14.91 -6.57
CA ASN A 35 3.30 16.34 -6.77
C ASN A 35 3.65 17.09 -5.46
N PRO A 36 4.63 18.00 -5.47
CA PRO A 36 4.99 18.76 -4.28
C PRO A 36 3.93 19.79 -3.86
N HIS A 37 2.96 20.08 -4.75
CA HIS A 37 1.92 21.09 -4.54
C HIS A 37 0.55 20.57 -4.99
N PRO A 38 0.03 19.45 -4.40
CA PRO A 38 -1.24 18.89 -4.76
C PRO A 38 -2.37 19.84 -4.33
N LYS A 39 -3.42 19.95 -5.15
CA LYS A 39 -4.53 20.92 -4.95
C LYS A 39 -5.89 20.25 -4.76
N GLN A 40 -6.07 19.04 -5.30
CA GLN A 40 -7.35 18.33 -5.23
C GLN A 40 -7.45 17.58 -3.90
N ARG A 41 -7.75 18.32 -2.84
CA ARG A 41 -7.77 17.83 -1.46
C ARG A 41 -9.13 17.29 -1.06
N TYR A 42 -9.12 16.12 -0.42
CA TYR A 42 -10.29 15.52 0.23
C TYR A 42 -9.95 15.16 1.66
N ASP A 43 -10.76 15.63 2.61
CA ASP A 43 -10.71 15.18 3.99
C ASP A 43 -11.65 13.98 4.15
N ILE A 44 -11.18 12.93 4.80
CA ILE A 44 -11.94 11.70 5.06
C ILE A 44 -12.15 11.60 6.56
N THR A 45 -13.41 11.47 6.97
CA THR A 45 -13.78 11.11 8.34
C THR A 45 -14.13 9.64 8.38
N MET A 46 -13.48 8.87 9.28
CA MET A 46 -13.80 7.47 9.55
C MET A 46 -14.52 7.37 10.89
N THR A 47 -15.67 6.68 10.90
CA THR A 47 -16.45 6.39 12.10
C THR A 47 -16.61 4.89 12.26
N ILE A 48 -16.32 4.37 13.46
CA ILE A 48 -16.48 2.97 13.84
C ILE A 48 -17.67 2.86 14.79
N ALA A 49 -18.59 1.93 14.54
CA ALA A 49 -19.73 1.70 15.39
C ALA A 49 -19.94 0.21 15.71
N ASN A 50 -20.22 -0.10 16.97
CA ASN A 50 -20.53 -1.43 17.47
C ASN A 50 -19.42 -2.48 17.28
N ALA A 51 -18.15 -2.05 17.19
CA ALA A 51 -17.03 -2.96 17.12
C ALA A 51 -16.90 -3.80 18.41
N PRO A 52 -16.44 -5.07 18.32
CA PRO A 52 -16.26 -5.93 19.50
C PRO A 52 -15.17 -5.46 20.45
N GLY A 53 -14.24 -4.63 19.96
CA GLY A 53 -13.12 -4.09 20.71
C GLY A 53 -12.40 -2.99 19.94
N PRO A 54 -11.31 -2.44 20.50
CA PRO A 54 -10.56 -1.36 19.86
C PRO A 54 -9.72 -1.84 18.67
N PHE A 55 -9.33 -0.89 17.82
CA PHE A 55 -8.31 -1.09 16.79
C PHE A 55 -7.08 -0.28 17.16
N ALA A 56 -5.98 -0.95 17.51
CA ALA A 56 -4.73 -0.29 17.91
C ALA A 56 -3.75 -0.10 16.73
N SER A 57 -3.91 -0.89 15.66
CA SER A 57 -3.11 -0.75 14.44
C SER A 57 -4.00 -0.29 13.29
N MET A 58 -3.67 0.87 12.72
CA MET A 58 -4.36 1.46 11.59
C MET A 58 -3.37 2.11 10.64
N GLU A 59 -3.53 1.85 9.34
CA GLU A 59 -2.75 2.45 8.27
C GLU A 59 -3.68 2.92 7.15
N GLY A 60 -3.68 4.22 6.86
CA GLY A 60 -4.38 4.78 5.72
C GLY A 60 -3.54 4.60 4.44
N LEU A 61 -4.15 4.13 3.36
CA LEU A 61 -3.51 3.92 2.06
C LEU A 61 -4.37 4.48 0.94
N VAL A 62 -3.75 5.26 0.05
CA VAL A 62 -4.38 5.70 -1.21
C VAL A 62 -3.78 4.92 -2.35
N GLN A 63 -4.61 4.36 -3.22
CA GLN A 63 -4.19 3.67 -4.42
C GLN A 63 -4.27 4.59 -5.63
N TYR A 64 -3.17 4.64 -6.38
CA TYR A 64 -3.10 5.28 -7.70
C TYR A 64 -2.67 4.26 -8.74
N ASP A 65 -3.34 4.26 -9.89
CA ASP A 65 -3.01 3.42 -11.03
C ASP A 65 -2.66 4.28 -12.24
N VAL A 66 -1.72 3.77 -13.08
CA VAL A 66 -1.47 4.36 -14.40
C VAL A 66 -2.62 3.98 -15.31
N SER A 67 -3.29 4.99 -15.89
CA SER A 67 -4.48 4.81 -16.72
C SER A 67 -4.20 4.53 -18.21
N ASN A 68 -2.97 4.84 -18.68
CA ASN A 68 -2.53 4.67 -20.07
C ASN A 68 -1.29 3.76 -20.14
N SER A 69 -1.51 2.48 -20.12
CA SER A 69 -0.45 1.44 -20.05
C SER A 69 0.62 1.49 -21.15
N LEU A 70 0.38 2.19 -22.26
CA LEU A 70 1.35 2.32 -23.36
C LEU A 70 2.63 3.07 -22.95
N CYS A 71 2.56 3.93 -21.92
CA CYS A 71 3.72 4.62 -21.36
C CYS A 71 4.64 3.67 -20.56
N LEU A 72 4.13 2.50 -20.15
CA LEU A 72 4.89 1.53 -19.36
C LEU A 72 5.74 0.62 -20.29
N PRO A 73 6.90 0.15 -19.82
CA PRO A 73 7.66 -0.85 -20.55
C PRO A 73 6.86 -2.15 -20.65
N PRO A 74 7.04 -2.95 -21.74
CA PRO A 74 6.46 -4.27 -21.81
C PRO A 74 7.02 -5.16 -20.69
N PRO A 75 6.23 -6.13 -20.17
CA PRO A 75 6.74 -7.08 -19.19
C PRO A 75 7.91 -7.89 -19.76
N ASP A 76 8.98 -8.04 -18.98
CA ASP A 76 10.19 -8.77 -19.40
C ASP A 76 9.92 -10.24 -19.77
N SER A 77 8.86 -10.83 -19.25
CA SER A 77 8.51 -12.25 -19.42
C SER A 77 7.52 -12.56 -20.56
N ASN A 78 6.96 -11.55 -21.22
CA ASN A 78 5.96 -11.76 -22.27
C ASN A 78 5.99 -10.68 -23.37
N PRO A 79 6.87 -10.79 -24.38
CA PRO A 79 7.03 -9.78 -25.42
C PRO A 79 5.80 -9.56 -26.32
N GLY A 80 4.80 -10.44 -26.28
CA GLY A 80 3.59 -10.35 -27.12
C GLY A 80 2.29 -10.13 -26.34
N GLY A 81 2.36 -9.83 -25.04
CA GLY A 81 1.19 -9.96 -24.23
C GLY A 81 0.65 -8.70 -23.57
N TYR A 82 0.37 -8.69 -22.35
CA TYR A 82 -0.43 -7.72 -21.64
C TYR A 82 0.39 -6.48 -21.28
N SER A 83 -0.22 -5.31 -21.41
CA SER A 83 0.35 -4.08 -20.86
C SER A 83 0.64 -4.23 -19.37
N ALA A 84 1.82 -3.78 -18.95
CA ALA A 84 2.15 -3.70 -17.54
C ALA A 84 1.08 -2.84 -16.84
N HIS A 85 0.60 -3.32 -15.70
CA HIS A 85 -0.25 -2.53 -14.81
C HIS A 85 0.64 -1.95 -13.73
N MET A 86 0.60 -0.63 -13.53
CA MET A 86 1.38 0.04 -12.50
C MET A 86 0.45 0.64 -11.46
N THR A 87 0.59 0.14 -10.24
CA THR A 87 -0.13 0.60 -9.06
C THR A 87 0.83 1.16 -8.03
N ARG A 88 0.44 2.26 -7.37
CA ARG A 88 1.12 2.80 -6.20
C ARG A 88 0.14 2.90 -5.03
N HIS A 89 0.61 2.45 -3.87
CA HIS A 89 -0.07 2.65 -2.60
C HIS A 89 0.72 3.67 -1.80
N ILE A 90 0.11 4.82 -1.53
CA ILE A 90 0.74 5.91 -0.79
C ILE A 90 0.08 6.00 0.58
N PRO A 91 0.83 5.92 1.69
CA PRO A 91 0.27 6.07 3.02
C PRO A 91 -0.24 7.49 3.26
N PHE A 92 -1.34 7.61 4.01
CA PHE A 92 -1.81 8.87 4.55
C PHE A 92 -2.03 8.75 6.07
N VAL A 93 -1.86 9.88 6.77
CA VAL A 93 -1.97 9.90 8.22
C VAL A 93 -3.43 9.90 8.65
N LEU A 94 -3.78 8.99 9.56
CA LEU A 94 -5.04 8.99 10.29
C LEU A 94 -4.82 9.61 11.67
N THR A 95 -5.49 10.73 11.91
CA THR A 95 -5.49 11.42 13.21
C THR A 95 -6.68 10.96 14.02
N ARG A 96 -6.44 10.45 15.22
CA ARG A 96 -7.50 10.04 16.14
C ARG A 96 -8.17 11.28 16.77
N VAL A 97 -9.47 11.40 16.59
CA VAL A 97 -10.30 12.44 17.19
C VAL A 97 -10.97 11.94 18.48
N SER A 98 -11.43 10.67 18.46
CA SER A 98 -11.99 9.97 19.63
C SER A 98 -11.70 8.47 19.51
N GLU A 99 -12.28 7.66 20.39
CA GLU A 99 -12.14 6.20 20.31
C GLU A 99 -12.71 5.59 19.03
N THR A 100 -13.71 6.23 18.46
CA THR A 100 -14.44 5.74 17.29
C THR A 100 -14.37 6.65 16.08
N HIS A 101 -13.67 7.81 16.18
CA HIS A 101 -13.60 8.79 15.09
C HIS A 101 -12.15 9.11 14.76
N TYR A 102 -11.86 9.09 13.46
CA TYR A 102 -10.54 9.39 12.89
C TYR A 102 -10.72 10.30 11.68
N THR A 103 -9.72 11.14 11.41
CA THR A 103 -9.67 11.99 10.22
C THR A 103 -8.37 11.79 9.49
N GLY A 104 -8.41 11.93 8.17
CA GLY A 104 -7.23 11.90 7.31
C GLY A 104 -7.44 12.76 6.10
N THR A 105 -6.35 13.10 5.41
CA THR A 105 -6.38 13.90 4.18
C THR A 105 -5.75 13.11 3.06
N VAL A 106 -6.40 13.11 1.89
CA VAL A 106 -5.92 12.52 0.64
C VAL A 106 -5.99 13.56 -0.48
N PHE A 107 -5.17 13.36 -1.52
CA PHE A 107 -5.14 14.25 -2.68
C PHE A 107 -5.35 13.45 -3.95
N ALA A 108 -6.27 13.86 -4.81
CA ALA A 108 -6.52 13.13 -6.05
C ALA A 108 -5.39 13.32 -7.09
N ASP A 109 -4.67 14.43 -7.02
CA ASP A 109 -3.57 14.84 -7.89
C ASP A 109 -2.18 14.68 -7.23
N LEU A 110 -2.03 13.71 -6.31
CA LEU A 110 -0.76 13.51 -5.59
C LEU A 110 0.36 12.96 -6.49
N MET A 111 0.05 12.17 -7.50
CA MET A 111 1.07 11.61 -8.39
C MET A 111 1.30 12.53 -9.59
N LEU A 112 2.57 12.76 -9.96
CA LEU A 112 2.90 13.55 -11.15
C LEU A 112 2.76 12.72 -12.42
N ASP A 113 2.13 13.32 -13.44
CA ASP A 113 2.10 12.80 -14.80
C ASP A 113 3.40 13.16 -15.50
N GLU A 114 4.25 12.15 -15.79
CA GLU A 114 5.56 12.35 -16.42
C GLU A 114 5.91 11.20 -17.36
N ASP A 115 6.85 11.44 -18.25
CA ASP A 115 7.46 10.41 -19.09
C ASP A 115 8.58 9.68 -18.33
N TYR A 116 8.20 8.72 -17.52
CA TYR A 116 9.13 7.94 -16.69
C TYR A 116 9.97 6.91 -17.45
N HIS A 117 9.58 6.59 -18.70
CA HIS A 117 10.15 5.46 -19.43
C HIS A 117 10.61 5.81 -20.86
N GLY A 118 10.52 7.07 -21.28
CA GLY A 118 10.81 7.49 -22.67
C GLY A 118 9.78 6.94 -23.68
N ARG A 119 8.53 6.68 -23.21
CA ARG A 119 7.45 6.09 -24.00
C ARG A 119 6.19 6.96 -24.05
N GLY A 120 6.30 8.21 -23.63
CA GLY A 120 5.22 9.14 -23.45
C GLY A 120 4.79 9.27 -21.99
N VAL A 121 4.01 10.30 -21.70
CA VAL A 121 3.57 10.64 -20.35
C VAL A 121 2.67 9.56 -19.78
N CYS A 122 2.98 9.06 -18.60
CA CYS A 122 2.10 8.18 -17.81
C CYS A 122 1.13 9.03 -17.01
N HIS A 123 -0.17 8.76 -17.16
CA HIS A 123 -1.24 9.47 -16.47
C HIS A 123 -1.73 8.68 -15.27
N TRP A 124 -1.59 9.25 -14.08
CA TRP A 124 -2.03 8.65 -12.83
C TRP A 124 -3.48 9.00 -12.52
N LYS A 125 -4.19 8.03 -11.98
CA LYS A 125 -5.55 8.23 -11.44
C LYS A 125 -5.64 7.67 -10.04
N LEU A 126 -6.24 8.43 -9.13
CA LEU A 126 -6.70 7.91 -7.85
C LEU A 126 -7.77 6.85 -8.10
N ILE A 127 -7.68 5.71 -7.43
CA ILE A 127 -8.62 4.59 -7.55
C ILE A 127 -9.49 4.48 -6.30
N GLN A 128 -8.86 4.51 -5.13
CA GLN A 128 -9.55 4.40 -3.85
C GLN A 128 -8.69 4.86 -2.69
N ALA A 129 -9.32 5.26 -1.60
CA ALA A 129 -8.72 5.33 -0.28
C ALA A 129 -9.20 4.15 0.57
N ARG A 130 -8.32 3.56 1.37
CA ARG A 130 -8.66 2.44 2.26
C ARG A 130 -7.90 2.55 3.56
N VAL A 131 -8.39 1.85 4.58
CA VAL A 131 -7.70 1.76 5.88
C VAL A 131 -7.45 0.30 6.19
N HIS A 132 -6.22 -0.06 6.51
CA HIS A 132 -5.84 -1.35 7.03
C HIS A 132 -5.94 -1.31 8.55
N MET A 133 -6.74 -2.18 9.15
CA MET A 133 -7.02 -2.15 10.58
C MET A 133 -6.86 -3.51 11.20
N LYS A 134 -6.14 -3.59 12.31
CA LYS A 134 -6.02 -4.78 13.16
C LYS A 134 -6.33 -4.42 14.61
N ALA A 135 -6.79 -5.41 15.37
CA ALA A 135 -7.14 -5.22 16.79
C ALA A 135 -5.93 -4.69 17.59
N THR A 136 -4.78 -5.37 17.52
CA THR A 136 -3.55 -4.97 18.21
C THR A 136 -2.36 -4.75 17.27
N GLY A 137 -2.42 -5.30 16.07
CA GLY A 137 -1.31 -5.36 15.11
C GLY A 137 -0.50 -6.64 15.20
N ALA A 138 -0.91 -7.61 16.03
CA ALA A 138 -0.24 -8.88 16.16
C ALA A 138 -0.39 -9.73 14.89
N ASP A 139 0.56 -10.65 14.69
CA ASP A 139 0.50 -11.62 13.61
C ASP A 139 -0.72 -12.54 13.75
N GLY A 140 -1.27 -12.95 12.60
CA GLY A 140 -2.44 -13.82 12.54
C GLY A 140 -3.77 -13.13 12.81
N GLU A 141 -3.81 -11.84 13.18
CA GLU A 141 -5.06 -11.09 13.32
C GLU A 141 -5.72 -10.82 11.97
N THR A 142 -7.05 -10.76 11.96
CA THR A 142 -7.82 -10.32 10.79
C THR A 142 -7.45 -8.90 10.39
N LEU A 143 -7.23 -8.72 9.10
CA LEU A 143 -7.00 -7.41 8.50
C LEU A 143 -8.32 -6.87 7.95
N PHE A 144 -8.97 -5.95 8.68
CA PHE A 144 -10.18 -5.27 8.23
C PHE A 144 -9.83 -4.15 7.27
N ILE A 145 -10.49 -4.09 6.10
CA ILE A 145 -10.14 -3.16 5.01
C ILE A 145 -11.37 -2.41 4.51
N PRO A 146 -11.90 -1.42 5.27
CA PRO A 146 -12.89 -0.49 4.72
C PRO A 146 -12.26 0.32 3.59
N SER A 147 -13.00 0.49 2.48
CA SER A 147 -12.52 1.22 1.31
C SER A 147 -13.55 2.21 0.80
N LEU A 148 -13.05 3.33 0.27
CA LEU A 148 -13.80 4.41 -0.35
C LEU A 148 -13.35 4.53 -1.82
N PRO A 149 -14.14 4.02 -2.78
CA PRO A 149 -13.87 4.16 -4.21
C PRO A 149 -13.83 5.62 -4.64
N VAL A 150 -13.08 5.90 -5.70
CA VAL A 150 -12.90 7.28 -6.21
C VAL A 150 -14.22 7.94 -6.63
N GLU A 151 -15.17 7.18 -7.17
CA GLU A 151 -16.48 7.68 -7.58
C GLU A 151 -17.28 8.23 -6.40
N ASP A 152 -17.26 7.49 -5.27
CA ASP A 152 -17.94 7.90 -4.04
C ASP A 152 -17.18 9.05 -3.35
N LEU A 153 -15.83 9.04 -3.43
CA LEU A 153 -14.99 10.12 -2.90
C LEU A 153 -15.30 11.44 -3.61
N PHE A 154 -15.33 11.44 -4.94
CA PHE A 154 -15.61 12.65 -5.74
C PHE A 154 -17.07 13.10 -5.61
N ALA A 155 -17.99 12.17 -5.41
CA ALA A 155 -19.40 12.49 -5.17
C ALA A 155 -19.68 13.01 -3.74
N GLY A 156 -18.68 13.03 -2.85
CA GLY A 156 -18.89 13.37 -1.44
C GLY A 156 -19.77 12.37 -0.69
N LYS A 157 -19.89 11.14 -1.21
CA LYS A 157 -20.82 10.13 -0.71
C LYS A 157 -20.16 9.27 0.35
N ALA A 158 -20.78 9.20 1.53
CA ALA A 158 -20.34 8.32 2.61
C ALA A 158 -20.57 6.85 2.26
N ILE A 159 -19.60 6.00 2.58
CA ILE A 159 -19.66 4.56 2.40
C ILE A 159 -19.58 3.87 3.75
N THR A 160 -20.61 3.10 4.07
CA THR A 160 -20.66 2.22 5.25
C THR A 160 -20.33 0.80 4.82
N THR A 161 -19.35 0.20 5.48
CA THR A 161 -18.97 -1.20 5.32
C THR A 161 -19.30 -1.95 6.58
N TYR A 162 -19.93 -3.12 6.41
CA TYR A 162 -20.36 -4.00 7.49
C TYR A 162 -19.38 -5.15 7.63
N PHE A 163 -18.94 -5.43 8.86
CA PHE A 163 -17.98 -6.47 9.18
C PHE A 163 -18.58 -7.41 10.21
N TRP A 164 -18.45 -8.72 10.00
CA TRP A 164 -18.93 -9.69 10.98
C TRP A 164 -18.05 -9.69 12.23
N LYS A 165 -18.67 -9.56 13.40
CA LYS A 165 -17.97 -9.51 14.70
C LYS A 165 -17.19 -10.78 15.01
N GLY A 166 -17.62 -11.93 14.46
CA GLY A 166 -16.94 -13.21 14.65
C GLY A 166 -15.53 -13.29 14.06
N TYR A 167 -15.16 -12.35 13.18
CA TYR A 167 -13.80 -12.25 12.65
C TYR A 167 -12.85 -11.41 13.51
N TYR A 168 -13.34 -10.81 14.57
CA TYR A 168 -12.53 -9.99 15.47
C TYR A 168 -12.14 -10.81 16.74
N PRO A 169 -10.88 -10.81 17.19
CA PRO A 169 -9.70 -10.15 16.58
C PRO A 169 -9.05 -10.99 15.45
N ARG A 170 -9.44 -12.26 15.31
CA ARG A 170 -8.89 -13.19 14.31
C ARG A 170 -9.90 -14.26 13.90
N THR A 171 -9.66 -14.86 12.72
CA THR A 171 -10.33 -16.05 12.22
C THR A 171 -9.40 -17.26 12.35
N ASP A 172 -9.87 -18.44 11.89
CA ASP A 172 -9.05 -19.65 11.75
C ASP A 172 -7.98 -19.53 10.63
N VAL A 173 -8.13 -18.52 9.75
CA VAL A 173 -7.17 -18.20 8.69
C VAL A 173 -6.30 -17.03 9.15
N GLU A 174 -5.00 -17.27 9.29
CA GLU A 174 -4.06 -16.23 9.69
C GLU A 174 -3.99 -15.07 8.70
N ASN A 175 -3.94 -13.83 9.22
CA ASN A 175 -3.90 -12.59 8.45
C ASN A 175 -5.01 -12.46 7.39
N PHE A 176 -6.19 -13.03 7.68
CA PHE A 176 -7.35 -13.00 6.79
C PHE A 176 -7.72 -11.57 6.39
N PRO A 177 -7.74 -11.24 5.08
CA PRO A 177 -8.16 -9.93 4.63
C PRO A 177 -9.69 -9.86 4.56
N GLU A 178 -10.31 -9.03 5.40
CA GLU A 178 -11.75 -8.83 5.46
C GLU A 178 -12.12 -7.48 4.83
N PHE A 179 -12.84 -7.53 3.72
CA PHE A 179 -13.27 -6.33 2.97
C PHE A 179 -14.66 -5.87 3.37
N GLY A 180 -15.41 -6.71 4.10
CA GLY A 180 -16.77 -6.46 4.55
C GLY A 180 -17.81 -6.38 3.43
N ASP A 181 -19.05 -6.15 3.83
CA ASP A 181 -20.22 -6.04 2.95
C ASP A 181 -20.69 -4.60 2.84
N ARG A 182 -21.27 -4.23 1.68
CA ARG A 182 -21.85 -2.89 1.44
C ARG A 182 -23.30 -2.78 1.93
N ASN A 183 -23.98 -3.89 2.15
CA ASN A 183 -25.33 -3.98 2.72
C ASN A 183 -25.51 -5.31 3.43
N LEU A 184 -26.58 -5.42 4.18
CA LEU A 184 -26.99 -6.65 4.87
C LEU A 184 -28.33 -7.20 4.36
N ASP A 185 -28.63 -7.04 3.07
CA ASP A 185 -29.93 -7.42 2.50
C ASP A 185 -30.14 -8.95 2.55
N ASN A 186 -29.08 -9.71 2.35
CA ASN A 186 -29.06 -11.16 2.39
C ASN A 186 -28.85 -11.74 3.80
N VAL A 187 -28.68 -10.88 4.82
CA VAL A 187 -28.49 -11.32 6.21
C VAL A 187 -29.84 -11.39 6.92
N PRO A 188 -30.20 -12.53 7.55
CA PRO A 188 -31.41 -12.63 8.35
C PRO A 188 -31.49 -11.54 9.43
N ALA A 189 -32.68 -10.99 9.68
CA ALA A 189 -32.87 -9.85 10.58
C ALA A 189 -32.30 -10.10 11.99
N ASN A 190 -32.44 -11.31 12.52
CA ASN A 190 -31.89 -11.71 13.82
C ASN A 190 -30.37 -11.86 13.88
N LYS A 191 -29.67 -11.76 12.70
CA LYS A 191 -28.22 -11.84 12.60
C LYS A 191 -27.57 -10.48 12.27
N LYS A 192 -28.37 -9.46 11.92
CA LYS A 192 -27.81 -8.12 11.58
C LYS A 192 -27.08 -7.48 12.76
N GLY A 193 -27.46 -7.80 14.01
CA GLY A 193 -26.75 -7.36 15.21
C GLY A 193 -25.36 -7.96 15.41
N ASP A 194 -25.01 -9.02 14.67
CA ASP A 194 -23.70 -9.67 14.71
C ASP A 194 -22.64 -8.92 13.87
N PHE A 195 -23.00 -7.78 13.27
CA PHE A 195 -22.11 -6.94 12.48
C PHE A 195 -21.77 -5.65 13.22
N PHE A 196 -20.58 -5.13 12.95
CA PHE A 196 -20.18 -3.77 13.26
C PHE A 196 -19.96 -3.01 11.96
N THR A 197 -19.87 -1.69 12.03
CA THR A 197 -19.73 -0.85 10.84
C THR A 197 -18.55 0.07 10.92
N ILE A 198 -17.95 0.32 9.75
CA ILE A 198 -16.98 1.37 9.54
C ILE A 198 -17.49 2.23 8.39
N THR A 199 -17.67 3.52 8.65
CA THR A 199 -18.15 4.50 7.65
C THR A 199 -17.01 5.44 7.30
N LEU A 200 -16.72 5.57 6.01
CA LEU A 200 -15.80 6.56 5.46
C LEU A 200 -16.62 7.66 4.79
N THR A 201 -16.47 8.89 5.27
CA THR A 201 -17.19 10.07 4.76
C THR A 201 -16.19 11.05 4.18
N PRO A 202 -16.17 11.24 2.85
CA PRO A 202 -15.31 12.21 2.21
C PRO A 202 -15.94 13.61 2.21
N LYS A 203 -15.08 14.62 2.19
CA LYS A 203 -15.43 16.01 1.98
C LYS A 203 -14.35 16.67 1.14
N GLU A 204 -14.74 17.22 -0.02
CA GLU A 204 -13.85 18.04 -0.82
C GLU A 204 -13.52 19.33 -0.07
N VAL A 205 -12.23 19.70 -0.07
CA VAL A 205 -11.76 20.96 0.51
C VAL A 205 -11.34 21.87 -0.63
N GLN A 206 -12.09 22.93 -0.83
CA GLN A 206 -11.72 23.95 -1.82
C GLN A 206 -10.42 24.65 -1.40
N PRO A 207 -9.52 24.96 -2.36
CA PRO A 207 -8.27 25.63 -2.12
C PRO A 207 -8.43 27.06 -1.59
#